data_3701815510cc53bcdc829ba9c20e95c3
#
_entry.id   3701815510cc53bcdc829ba9c20e95c3
#
_cell.length_a   1.000
_cell.length_b   1.000
_cell.length_c   1.000
_cell.angle_alpha   90.00
_cell.angle_beta   90.00
_cell.angle_gamma   90.00
#
_symmetry.space_group_name_H-M   'P 1'
#
loop_
_entity.id
_entity.type
_entity.pdbx_description
1 polymer ?
#
loop_
_entity_poly.entity_id
_entity_poly.type
_entity_poly.pdbx_seq_one_letter_code
_entity_poly.pdbx_strand_id
1 'polypeptide(L)'
;MQDFTDKVIFIAGGSSGLGKSIAEVLAARGAHVTIFGRRPDVLQATRTELLKLATSPVQEINAVTLDLMNAAQVNEAFREQPRLPDALYCVAGGCVSQLGFFTDLTSQQLEQCMQNNYLTSVFPAHSILKLWIEQDETKPSKEGRKTRQLIFISSASALCNVPGYIAYAAPKCAQRSLADTLRQEAAIYSTPTCQYKVHCAFPNTFMTEAFIDEQKTKPELTKRIESSDGPLEKLQSKIPSAEFIAEYIVKRVTKGDFAVVSDFDTEVLWSNMLGSSPKRGFGFVDSMLGLLSGFLVWPVLRYTWTRMCTQVQKKDT
;
A
#
# COMPACT_ATOMS: atom_id res chain seq x y z
N MET A 1 16.48 -14.91 -8.44
CA MET A 1 15.72 -13.63 -8.33
C MET A 1 14.68 -13.68 -9.43
N GLN A 2 13.45 -13.22 -9.18
CA GLN A 2 12.42 -13.28 -10.22
C GLN A 2 12.69 -12.21 -11.28
N ASP A 3 12.62 -12.61 -12.55
CA ASP A 3 12.80 -11.78 -13.71
C ASP A 3 11.48 -11.08 -14.08
N PHE A 4 11.55 -9.78 -14.36
CA PHE A 4 10.46 -8.93 -14.82
C PHE A 4 10.73 -8.35 -16.21
N THR A 5 11.67 -8.92 -16.94
CA THR A 5 11.96 -8.52 -18.32
C THR A 5 10.67 -8.46 -19.13
N ASP A 6 10.49 -7.39 -19.91
CA ASP A 6 9.32 -7.06 -20.72
C ASP A 6 8.00 -6.80 -19.96
N LYS A 7 7.98 -6.89 -18.63
CA LYS A 7 6.81 -6.51 -17.84
C LYS A 7 6.68 -4.99 -17.77
N VAL A 8 5.47 -4.50 -18.00
CA VAL A 8 5.13 -3.07 -17.87
C VAL A 8 4.45 -2.84 -16.52
N ILE A 9 5.03 -1.96 -15.72
CA ILE A 9 4.55 -1.70 -14.36
C ILE A 9 4.24 -0.22 -14.19
N PHE A 10 3.06 0.09 -13.68
CA PHE A 10 2.68 1.44 -13.27
C PHE A 10 2.70 1.55 -11.75
N ILE A 11 3.24 2.67 -11.24
CA ILE A 11 3.33 2.93 -9.80
C ILE A 11 2.72 4.30 -9.50
N ALA A 12 1.50 4.30 -9.03
CA ALA A 12 0.81 5.49 -8.54
C ALA A 12 1.38 5.88 -7.16
N GLY A 13 2.18 6.94 -7.11
CA GLY A 13 2.95 7.34 -5.92
C GLY A 13 4.37 6.79 -5.91
N GLY A 14 5.02 6.67 -7.08
CA GLY A 14 6.36 6.10 -7.24
C GLY A 14 7.54 7.06 -7.00
N SER A 15 7.30 8.32 -6.58
CA SER A 15 8.36 9.34 -6.50
C SER A 15 9.14 9.40 -5.18
N SER A 16 8.69 8.71 -4.12
CA SER A 16 9.36 8.72 -2.81
C SER A 16 8.95 7.50 -1.97
N GLY A 17 9.65 7.30 -0.84
CA GLY A 17 9.32 6.26 0.15
C GLY A 17 9.14 4.88 -0.45
N LEU A 18 8.15 4.14 0.02
CA LEU A 18 7.90 2.76 -0.42
C LEU A 18 7.63 2.64 -1.92
N GLY A 19 6.94 3.62 -2.53
CA GLY A 19 6.67 3.60 -3.98
C GLY A 19 7.94 3.70 -4.81
N LYS A 20 8.90 4.54 -4.40
CA LYS A 20 10.22 4.63 -5.00
C LYS A 20 10.98 3.31 -4.84
N SER A 21 11.02 2.75 -3.64
CA SER A 21 11.71 1.48 -3.39
C SER A 21 11.10 0.31 -4.18
N ILE A 22 9.77 0.26 -4.37
CA ILE A 22 9.14 -0.72 -5.27
C ILE A 22 9.58 -0.50 -6.72
N ALA A 23 9.66 0.76 -7.17
CA ALA A 23 10.13 1.09 -8.51
C ALA A 23 11.60 0.66 -8.73
N GLU A 24 12.47 0.87 -7.74
CA GLU A 24 13.87 0.46 -7.75
C GLU A 24 14.01 -1.06 -7.87
N VAL A 25 13.27 -1.80 -7.04
CA VAL A 25 13.25 -3.28 -7.07
C VAL A 25 12.83 -3.81 -8.44
N LEU A 26 11.79 -3.23 -9.04
CA LEU A 26 11.24 -3.69 -10.31
C LEU A 26 12.13 -3.27 -11.50
N ALA A 27 12.67 -2.04 -11.48
CA ALA A 27 13.60 -1.57 -12.49
C ALA A 27 14.89 -2.41 -12.53
N ALA A 28 15.48 -2.71 -11.37
CA ALA A 28 16.66 -3.57 -11.24
C ALA A 28 16.42 -5.02 -11.68
N ARG A 29 15.16 -5.42 -11.88
CA ARG A 29 14.76 -6.75 -12.38
C ARG A 29 14.25 -6.74 -13.82
N GLY A 30 14.50 -5.67 -14.57
CA GLY A 30 14.22 -5.59 -16.00
C GLY A 30 12.82 -5.08 -16.36
N ALA A 31 11.97 -4.68 -15.43
CA ALA A 31 10.65 -4.15 -15.73
C ALA A 31 10.71 -2.78 -16.40
N HIS A 32 9.83 -2.54 -17.37
CA HIS A 32 9.49 -1.19 -17.82
C HIS A 32 8.64 -0.53 -16.74
N VAL A 33 9.09 0.60 -16.20
CA VAL A 33 8.44 1.25 -15.06
C VAL A 33 7.99 2.66 -15.41
N THR A 34 6.71 2.97 -15.17
CA THR A 34 6.19 4.33 -15.21
C THR A 34 5.74 4.73 -13.81
N ILE A 35 6.34 5.78 -13.27
CA ILE A 35 6.00 6.35 -11.97
C ILE A 35 5.10 7.58 -12.13
N PHE A 36 4.05 7.68 -11.31
CA PHE A 36 3.10 8.79 -11.32
C PHE A 36 3.12 9.52 -9.98
N GLY A 37 3.02 10.85 -10.00
CA GLY A 37 2.96 11.68 -8.80
C GLY A 37 2.81 13.16 -9.12
N ARG A 38 2.70 14.00 -8.08
CA ARG A 38 2.37 15.43 -8.24
C ARG A 38 3.59 16.35 -8.36
N ARG A 39 4.78 15.92 -7.91
CA ARG A 39 5.98 16.75 -7.82
C ARG A 39 6.92 16.48 -8.99
N PRO A 40 6.97 17.33 -10.02
CA PRO A 40 7.74 17.05 -11.24
C PRO A 40 9.22 16.88 -10.98
N ASP A 41 9.81 17.74 -10.15
CA ASP A 41 11.26 17.70 -9.85
C ASP A 41 11.65 16.39 -9.15
N VAL A 42 10.83 15.96 -8.16
CA VAL A 42 11.07 14.70 -7.43
C VAL A 42 10.89 13.49 -8.34
N LEU A 43 9.89 13.53 -9.23
CA LEU A 43 9.66 12.49 -10.22
C LEU A 43 10.85 12.35 -11.18
N GLN A 44 11.39 13.45 -11.69
CA GLN A 44 12.53 13.43 -12.61
C GLN A 44 13.82 12.98 -11.90
N ALA A 45 14.04 13.41 -10.65
CA ALA A 45 15.16 12.92 -9.85
C ALA A 45 15.06 11.40 -9.67
N THR A 46 13.90 10.91 -9.24
CA THR A 46 13.66 9.46 -9.07
C THR A 46 13.82 8.70 -10.39
N ARG A 47 13.28 9.21 -11.50
CA ARG A 47 13.48 8.61 -12.82
C ARG A 47 14.96 8.47 -13.16
N THR A 48 15.76 9.49 -12.88
CA THR A 48 17.20 9.48 -13.14
C THR A 48 17.91 8.40 -12.32
N GLU A 49 17.50 8.18 -11.09
CA GLU A 49 18.02 7.11 -10.23
C GLU A 49 17.60 5.72 -10.77
N LEU A 50 16.34 5.55 -11.16
CA LEU A 50 15.83 4.30 -11.73
C LEU A 50 16.55 3.92 -13.03
N LEU A 51 16.88 4.89 -13.89
CA LEU A 51 17.64 4.66 -15.11
C LEU A 51 19.03 4.07 -14.86
N LYS A 52 19.65 4.37 -13.70
CA LYS A 52 20.94 3.77 -13.31
C LYS A 52 20.83 2.29 -12.94
N LEU A 53 19.61 1.85 -12.57
CA LEU A 53 19.32 0.46 -12.20
C LEU A 53 18.83 -0.37 -13.38
N ALA A 54 18.57 0.26 -14.54
CA ALA A 54 18.11 -0.42 -15.73
C ALA A 54 19.12 -1.48 -16.19
N THR A 55 18.61 -2.66 -16.50
CA THR A 55 19.41 -3.84 -16.90
C THR A 55 19.63 -3.95 -18.40
N SER A 56 18.91 -3.13 -19.18
CA SER A 56 18.96 -3.14 -20.65
C SER A 56 18.72 -1.73 -21.20
N PRO A 57 19.37 -1.35 -22.33
CA PRO A 57 19.16 -0.06 -22.97
C PRO A 57 17.75 0.12 -23.59
N VAL A 58 17.02 -0.97 -23.80
CA VAL A 58 15.63 -0.93 -24.30
C VAL A 58 14.59 -0.85 -23.18
N GLN A 59 15.02 -0.89 -21.93
CA GLN A 59 14.14 -0.78 -20.79
C GLN A 59 13.59 0.64 -20.64
N GLU A 60 12.29 0.79 -20.63
CA GLU A 60 11.62 2.09 -20.55
C GLU A 60 11.39 2.46 -19.07
N ILE A 61 11.93 3.62 -18.66
CA ILE A 61 11.69 4.20 -17.34
C ILE A 61 11.08 5.60 -17.53
N ASN A 62 9.82 5.76 -17.16
CA ASN A 62 9.05 6.97 -17.38
C ASN A 62 8.57 7.59 -16.07
N ALA A 63 8.38 8.91 -16.09
CA ALA A 63 7.83 9.70 -15.00
C ALA A 63 6.76 10.64 -15.54
N VAL A 64 5.56 10.57 -14.98
CA VAL A 64 4.39 11.34 -15.41
C VAL A 64 3.87 12.17 -14.25
N THR A 65 3.84 13.49 -14.44
CA THR A 65 3.27 14.40 -13.46
C THR A 65 1.75 14.34 -13.54
N LEU A 66 1.11 13.94 -12.43
CA LEU A 66 -0.31 13.66 -12.38
C LEU A 66 -0.86 13.86 -10.97
N ASP A 67 -2.01 14.51 -10.85
CA ASP A 67 -2.80 14.46 -9.63
C ASP A 67 -3.70 13.22 -9.63
N LEU A 68 -3.31 12.23 -8.82
CA LEU A 68 -4.02 10.96 -8.68
C LEU A 68 -5.44 11.11 -8.06
N MET A 69 -5.76 12.28 -7.50
CA MET A 69 -7.11 12.62 -7.02
C MET A 69 -8.03 13.17 -8.13
N ASN A 70 -7.50 13.41 -9.32
CA ASN A 70 -8.29 13.85 -10.47
C ASN A 70 -8.58 12.66 -11.40
N ALA A 71 -9.78 12.10 -11.30
CA ALA A 71 -10.16 10.91 -12.05
C ALA A 71 -10.08 11.10 -13.58
N ALA A 72 -10.37 12.31 -14.09
CA ALA A 72 -10.30 12.60 -15.53
C ALA A 72 -8.84 12.60 -16.01
N GLN A 73 -7.96 13.31 -15.30
CA GLN A 73 -6.52 13.32 -15.61
C GLN A 73 -5.90 11.93 -15.52
N VAL A 74 -6.29 11.12 -14.52
CA VAL A 74 -5.81 9.73 -14.39
C VAL A 74 -6.20 8.90 -15.60
N ASN A 75 -7.46 8.99 -16.04
CA ASN A 75 -7.92 8.23 -17.20
C ASN A 75 -7.23 8.66 -18.49
N GLU A 76 -7.05 9.95 -18.72
CA GLU A 76 -6.33 10.51 -19.86
C GLU A 76 -4.86 10.07 -19.87
N ALA A 77 -4.14 10.32 -18.77
CA ALA A 77 -2.73 9.96 -18.65
C ALA A 77 -2.46 8.45 -18.84
N PHE A 78 -3.38 7.58 -18.42
CA PHE A 78 -3.23 6.14 -18.62
C PHE A 78 -3.54 5.73 -20.07
N ARG A 79 -4.49 6.36 -20.74
CA ARG A 79 -4.79 6.12 -22.16
C ARG A 79 -3.64 6.56 -23.08
N GLU A 80 -2.95 7.63 -22.73
CA GLU A 80 -1.82 8.16 -23.50
C GLU A 80 -0.55 7.31 -23.41
N GLN A 81 -0.48 6.36 -22.47
CA GLN A 81 0.69 5.48 -22.40
C GLN A 81 0.75 4.54 -23.61
N PRO A 82 1.93 4.33 -24.19
CA PRO A 82 2.09 3.49 -25.38
C PRO A 82 1.69 2.02 -25.13
N ARG A 83 1.79 1.57 -23.88
CA ARG A 83 1.40 0.22 -23.44
C ARG A 83 0.68 0.29 -22.10
N LEU A 84 -0.43 -0.47 -21.97
CA LEU A 84 -1.06 -0.66 -20.67
C LEU A 84 -0.24 -1.62 -19.80
N PRO A 85 -0.18 -1.41 -18.49
CA PRO A 85 0.68 -2.20 -17.61
C PRO A 85 0.17 -3.63 -17.40
N ASP A 86 1.09 -4.52 -17.04
CA ASP A 86 0.78 -5.85 -16.49
C ASP A 86 0.40 -5.76 -15.01
N ALA A 87 0.91 -4.75 -14.30
CA ALA A 87 0.58 -4.49 -12.91
C ALA A 87 0.51 -2.99 -12.59
N LEU A 88 -0.47 -2.61 -11.76
CA LEU A 88 -0.58 -1.28 -11.15
C LEU A 88 -0.39 -1.38 -9.65
N TYR A 89 0.60 -0.68 -9.12
CA TYR A 89 0.80 -0.48 -7.68
C TYR A 89 0.19 0.86 -7.25
N CYS A 90 -0.81 0.82 -6.37
CA CYS A 90 -1.43 1.99 -5.74
C CYS A 90 -0.75 2.23 -4.39
N VAL A 91 0.26 3.10 -4.38
CA VAL A 91 1.14 3.34 -3.23
C VAL A 91 0.94 4.73 -2.63
N ALA A 92 0.43 5.68 -3.42
CA ALA A 92 0.24 7.06 -2.97
C ALA A 92 -0.57 7.13 -1.68
N GLY A 93 -0.06 7.90 -0.71
CA GLY A 93 -0.68 8.08 0.59
C GLY A 93 0.31 8.57 1.64
N GLY A 94 -0.16 8.64 2.87
CA GLY A 94 0.58 9.10 4.05
C GLY A 94 -0.30 9.94 4.95
N CYS A 95 0.20 10.31 6.13
CA CYS A 95 -0.58 11.01 7.15
C CYS A 95 0.22 12.08 7.94
N VAL A 96 1.37 12.50 7.45
CA VAL A 96 2.29 13.42 8.17
C VAL A 96 1.57 14.63 8.78
N SER A 97 0.63 15.22 8.04
CA SER A 97 -0.13 16.42 8.47
C SER A 97 -1.48 16.10 9.11
N GLN A 98 -1.85 14.83 9.26
CA GLN A 98 -3.17 14.39 9.73
C GLN A 98 -3.06 13.44 10.95
N LEU A 99 -2.00 13.59 11.74
CA LEU A 99 -1.81 12.90 13.01
C LEU A 99 -2.37 13.74 14.15
N GLY A 100 -3.11 13.11 15.06
CA GLY A 100 -3.72 13.76 16.22
C GLY A 100 -4.94 13.03 16.73
N PHE A 101 -5.42 13.42 17.90
CA PHE A 101 -6.69 12.93 18.40
C PHE A 101 -7.85 13.58 17.63
N PHE A 102 -9.01 12.96 17.66
CA PHE A 102 -10.15 13.38 16.82
C PHE A 102 -10.55 14.85 17.00
N THR A 103 -10.49 15.33 18.24
CA THR A 103 -10.84 16.72 18.58
C THR A 103 -9.76 17.74 18.18
N ASP A 104 -8.53 17.29 17.93
CA ASP A 104 -7.41 18.16 17.57
C ASP A 104 -7.31 18.36 16.05
N LEU A 105 -8.02 17.52 15.29
CA LEU A 105 -8.01 17.56 13.84
C LEU A 105 -9.13 18.44 13.28
N THR A 106 -8.80 19.22 12.26
CA THR A 106 -9.81 19.98 11.50
C THR A 106 -10.54 19.06 10.52
N SER A 107 -11.77 19.43 10.16
CA SER A 107 -12.54 18.72 9.13
C SER A 107 -11.78 18.63 7.81
N GLN A 108 -11.02 19.66 7.46
CA GLN A 108 -10.19 19.68 6.24
C GLN A 108 -9.07 18.63 6.29
N GLN A 109 -8.43 18.42 7.45
CA GLN A 109 -7.41 17.37 7.61
C GLN A 109 -8.01 15.98 7.47
N LEU A 110 -9.21 15.74 8.01
CA LEU A 110 -9.93 14.47 7.86
C LEU A 110 -10.27 14.20 6.38
N GLU A 111 -10.80 15.20 5.69
CA GLU A 111 -11.13 15.11 4.27
C GLU A 111 -9.86 14.87 3.41
N GLN A 112 -8.83 15.66 3.60
CA GLN A 112 -7.56 15.52 2.88
C GLN A 112 -6.92 14.15 3.08
N CYS A 113 -7.01 13.58 4.29
CA CYS A 113 -6.47 12.25 4.54
C CYS A 113 -7.23 11.16 3.77
N MET A 114 -8.56 11.27 3.68
CA MET A 114 -9.38 10.40 2.85
C MET A 114 -9.00 10.54 1.36
N GLN A 115 -8.88 11.76 0.87
CA GLN A 115 -8.50 12.05 -0.51
C GLN A 115 -7.11 11.50 -0.84
N ASN A 116 -6.12 11.80 -0.01
CA ASN A 116 -4.73 11.42 -0.23
C ASN A 116 -4.45 9.91 -0.12
N ASN A 117 -5.26 9.15 0.60
CA ASN A 117 -5.03 7.73 0.84
C ASN A 117 -6.02 6.81 0.12
N TYR A 118 -7.28 7.23 -0.04
CA TYR A 118 -8.30 6.40 -0.67
C TYR A 118 -8.51 6.77 -2.14
N LEU A 119 -8.79 8.05 -2.46
CA LEU A 119 -9.07 8.45 -3.84
C LEU A 119 -7.86 8.28 -4.77
N THR A 120 -6.65 8.52 -4.26
CA THR A 120 -5.39 8.25 -4.99
C THR A 120 -5.16 6.78 -5.33
N SER A 121 -5.93 5.88 -4.75
CA SER A 121 -5.89 4.45 -5.06
C SER A 121 -7.09 4.01 -5.91
N VAL A 122 -8.28 4.50 -5.57
CA VAL A 122 -9.52 4.06 -6.25
C VAL A 122 -9.60 4.58 -7.68
N PHE A 123 -9.19 5.82 -7.95
CA PHE A 123 -9.26 6.36 -9.31
C PHE A 123 -8.29 5.69 -10.27
N PRO A 124 -6.99 5.50 -9.92
CA PRO A 124 -6.09 4.71 -10.76
C PRO A 124 -6.57 3.27 -10.97
N ALA A 125 -7.01 2.59 -9.92
CA ALA A 125 -7.50 1.21 -10.03
C ALA A 125 -8.74 1.11 -10.93
N HIS A 126 -9.71 2.02 -10.77
CA HIS A 126 -10.90 2.07 -11.61
C HIS A 126 -10.56 2.34 -13.08
N SER A 127 -9.72 3.34 -13.34
CA SER A 127 -9.33 3.71 -14.70
C SER A 127 -8.60 2.55 -15.40
N ILE A 128 -7.58 1.98 -14.75
CA ILE A 128 -6.79 0.93 -15.38
C ILE A 128 -7.59 -0.37 -15.60
N LEU A 129 -8.47 -0.73 -14.67
CA LEU A 129 -9.30 -1.93 -14.82
C LEU A 129 -10.24 -1.81 -16.04
N LYS A 130 -10.86 -0.65 -16.22
CA LYS A 130 -11.69 -0.39 -17.42
C LYS A 130 -10.87 -0.48 -18.71
N LEU A 131 -9.68 0.14 -18.75
CA LEU A 131 -8.80 0.10 -19.91
C LEU A 131 -8.31 -1.31 -20.21
N TRP A 132 -8.03 -2.11 -19.20
CA TRP A 132 -7.65 -3.50 -19.38
C TRP A 132 -8.77 -4.34 -19.97
N ILE A 133 -9.99 -4.21 -19.45
CA ILE A 133 -11.17 -4.94 -19.94
C ILE A 133 -11.41 -4.55 -21.41
N GLU A 134 -11.46 -3.25 -21.73
CA GLU A 134 -11.63 -2.73 -23.09
C GLU A 134 -10.56 -3.28 -24.05
N GLN A 135 -9.30 -3.31 -23.63
CA GLN A 135 -8.21 -3.85 -24.44
C GLN A 135 -8.30 -5.36 -24.62
N ASP A 136 -8.57 -6.11 -23.54
CA ASP A 136 -8.53 -7.56 -23.56
C ASP A 136 -9.76 -8.14 -24.30
N GLU A 137 -10.89 -7.42 -24.35
CA GLU A 137 -12.06 -7.74 -25.19
C GLU A 137 -11.78 -7.51 -26.68
N THR A 138 -11.10 -6.39 -27.01
CA THR A 138 -10.82 -6.02 -28.41
C THR A 138 -9.60 -6.74 -29.00
N LYS A 139 -8.63 -7.06 -28.17
CA LYS A 139 -7.36 -7.71 -28.55
C LYS A 139 -7.00 -8.82 -27.57
N PRO A 140 -7.70 -9.96 -27.60
CA PRO A 140 -7.40 -11.09 -26.72
C PRO A 140 -5.98 -11.62 -26.95
N SER A 141 -5.34 -12.09 -25.90
CA SER A 141 -3.98 -12.64 -25.98
C SER A 141 -3.96 -13.90 -26.87
N LYS A 142 -3.02 -13.95 -27.81
CA LYS A 142 -2.76 -15.12 -28.68
C LYS A 142 -1.68 -16.04 -28.10
N GLU A 143 -0.89 -15.58 -27.15
CA GLU A 143 0.29 -16.27 -26.57
C GLU A 143 0.01 -16.97 -25.24
N GLY A 144 -1.26 -17.26 -24.96
CA GLY A 144 -1.67 -17.86 -23.71
C GLY A 144 -2.38 -16.89 -22.76
N ARG A 145 -2.69 -17.35 -21.56
CA ARG A 145 -3.45 -16.57 -20.58
C ARG A 145 -2.60 -15.47 -19.96
N LYS A 146 -2.91 -14.22 -20.25
CA LYS A 146 -2.30 -13.04 -19.63
C LYS A 146 -2.76 -12.87 -18.18
N THR A 147 -1.90 -12.31 -17.34
CA THR A 147 -2.29 -11.93 -15.96
C THR A 147 -2.08 -10.42 -15.78
N ARG A 148 -3.11 -9.75 -15.27
CA ARG A 148 -3.11 -8.34 -14.88
C ARG A 148 -3.31 -8.24 -13.38
N GLN A 149 -2.58 -7.33 -12.73
CA GLN A 149 -2.53 -7.27 -11.27
C GLN A 149 -2.78 -5.86 -10.73
N LEU A 150 -3.72 -5.73 -9.80
CA LEU A 150 -3.92 -4.53 -8.98
C LEU A 150 -3.33 -4.78 -7.61
N ILE A 151 -2.43 -3.91 -7.18
CA ILE A 151 -1.76 -4.00 -5.88
C ILE A 151 -2.06 -2.74 -5.07
N PHE A 152 -2.79 -2.89 -3.97
CA PHE A 152 -3.07 -1.82 -3.02
C PHE A 152 -2.09 -1.87 -1.86
N ILE A 153 -1.49 -0.71 -1.54
CA ILE A 153 -0.66 -0.56 -0.35
C ILE A 153 -1.49 0.08 0.75
N SER A 154 -2.12 -0.77 1.53
CA SER A 154 -2.87 -0.38 2.72
C SER A 154 -1.91 -0.15 3.91
N SER A 155 -2.23 -0.63 5.09
CA SER A 155 -1.42 -0.51 6.30
C SER A 155 -1.90 -1.49 7.37
N ALA A 156 -1.05 -1.82 8.34
CA ALA A 156 -1.45 -2.50 9.58
C ALA A 156 -2.56 -1.71 10.32
N SER A 157 -2.63 -0.38 10.15
CA SER A 157 -3.71 0.46 10.70
C SER A 157 -5.10 0.16 10.13
N ALA A 158 -5.21 -0.58 9.02
CA ALA A 158 -6.48 -1.12 8.52
C ALA A 158 -6.94 -2.40 9.28
N LEU A 159 -6.07 -2.96 10.10
CA LEU A 159 -6.31 -4.16 10.89
C LEU A 159 -6.42 -3.87 12.39
N CYS A 160 -5.74 -2.80 12.84
CA CYS A 160 -5.71 -2.37 14.23
C CYS A 160 -5.67 -0.84 14.32
N ASN A 161 -6.69 -0.27 14.93
CA ASN A 161 -6.82 1.18 15.07
C ASN A 161 -6.12 1.65 16.35
N VAL A 162 -5.21 2.62 16.21
CA VAL A 162 -4.44 3.21 17.31
C VAL A 162 -4.88 4.67 17.49
N PRO A 163 -5.11 5.15 18.73
CA PRO A 163 -5.39 6.56 18.99
C PRO A 163 -4.31 7.47 18.37
N GLY A 164 -4.73 8.57 17.73
CA GLY A 164 -3.84 9.47 17.02
C GLY A 164 -3.75 9.21 15.51
N TYR A 165 -4.24 8.05 15.02
CA TYR A 165 -4.33 7.72 13.59
C TYR A 165 -5.75 7.75 13.03
N ILE A 166 -6.69 8.40 13.71
CA ILE A 166 -8.12 8.33 13.32
C ILE A 166 -8.38 8.76 11.87
N ALA A 167 -7.69 9.82 11.39
CA ALA A 167 -7.82 10.28 10.01
C ALA A 167 -7.23 9.26 9.02
N TYR A 168 -6.15 8.57 9.39
CA TYR A 168 -5.42 7.66 8.51
C TYR A 168 -6.00 6.24 8.48
N ALA A 169 -6.47 5.74 9.62
CA ALA A 169 -7.01 4.39 9.70
C ALA A 169 -8.26 4.22 8.82
N ALA A 170 -9.16 5.23 8.80
CA ALA A 170 -10.39 5.17 8.02
C ALA A 170 -10.16 4.94 6.50
N PRO A 171 -9.35 5.73 5.79
CA PRO A 171 -9.06 5.48 4.38
C PRO A 171 -8.31 4.16 4.14
N LYS A 172 -7.47 3.69 5.07
CA LYS A 172 -6.79 2.40 4.95
C LYS A 172 -7.75 1.21 5.13
N CYS A 173 -8.74 1.33 6.02
CA CYS A 173 -9.86 0.38 6.11
C CYS A 173 -10.70 0.39 4.83
N ALA A 174 -11.02 1.56 4.29
CA ALA A 174 -11.75 1.69 3.02
C ALA A 174 -10.97 1.04 1.85
N GLN A 175 -9.65 1.23 1.79
CA GLN A 175 -8.77 0.63 0.79
C GLN A 175 -8.75 -0.91 0.90
N ARG A 176 -8.73 -1.47 2.11
CA ARG A 176 -8.87 -2.90 2.34
C ARG A 176 -10.23 -3.42 1.84
N SER A 177 -11.33 -2.76 2.20
CA SER A 177 -12.68 -3.13 1.75
C SER A 177 -12.79 -3.12 0.22
N LEU A 178 -12.21 -2.10 -0.44
CA LEU A 178 -12.12 -2.03 -1.90
C LEU A 178 -11.38 -3.25 -2.46
N ALA A 179 -10.21 -3.59 -1.91
CA ALA A 179 -9.42 -4.73 -2.39
C ALA A 179 -10.14 -6.07 -2.19
N ASP A 180 -10.81 -6.28 -1.05
CA ASP A 180 -11.60 -7.48 -0.77
C ASP A 180 -12.76 -7.67 -1.77
N THR A 181 -13.46 -6.59 -2.10
CA THR A 181 -14.57 -6.60 -3.07
C THR A 181 -14.04 -6.82 -4.49
N LEU A 182 -13.05 -6.03 -4.92
CA LEU A 182 -12.48 -6.16 -6.26
C LEU A 182 -11.85 -7.53 -6.52
N ARG A 183 -11.30 -8.19 -5.50
CA ARG A 183 -10.80 -9.56 -5.65
C ARG A 183 -11.89 -10.52 -6.11
N GLN A 184 -13.12 -10.34 -5.64
CA GLN A 184 -14.27 -11.16 -6.04
C GLN A 184 -14.75 -10.74 -7.43
N GLU A 185 -14.88 -9.47 -7.70
CA GLU A 185 -15.26 -8.95 -9.01
C GLU A 185 -14.23 -9.27 -10.11
N ALA A 186 -12.95 -9.36 -9.77
CA ALA A 186 -11.90 -9.77 -10.69
C ALA A 186 -12.15 -11.17 -11.29
N ALA A 187 -12.86 -12.05 -10.57
CA ALA A 187 -13.28 -13.34 -11.12
C ALA A 187 -14.37 -13.18 -12.20
N ILE A 188 -15.27 -12.18 -12.05
CA ILE A 188 -16.32 -11.87 -13.02
C ILE A 188 -15.70 -11.33 -14.32
N TYR A 189 -14.68 -10.46 -14.20
CA TYR A 189 -14.01 -9.84 -15.35
C TYR A 189 -13.01 -10.76 -16.05
N SER A 190 -12.52 -11.80 -15.36
CA SER A 190 -11.53 -12.72 -15.91
C SER A 190 -12.09 -13.58 -17.04
N THR A 191 -11.29 -13.79 -18.08
CA THR A 191 -11.61 -14.57 -19.28
C THR A 191 -10.64 -15.75 -19.45
N PRO A 192 -10.87 -16.65 -20.37
CA PRO A 192 -9.90 -17.69 -20.72
C PRO A 192 -8.53 -17.14 -21.13
N THR A 193 -8.49 -15.95 -21.73
CA THR A 193 -7.27 -15.29 -22.26
C THR A 193 -6.64 -14.28 -21.30
N CYS A 194 -7.37 -13.79 -20.29
CA CYS A 194 -6.87 -12.86 -19.29
C CYS A 194 -7.37 -13.15 -17.89
N GLN A 195 -6.48 -13.15 -16.91
CA GLN A 195 -6.79 -13.25 -15.49
C GLN A 195 -6.51 -11.92 -14.80
N TYR A 196 -7.50 -11.38 -14.07
CA TYR A 196 -7.32 -10.24 -13.20
C TYR A 196 -7.08 -10.71 -11.76
N LYS A 197 -6.03 -10.19 -11.13
CA LYS A 197 -5.69 -10.48 -9.73
C LYS A 197 -5.62 -9.21 -8.92
N VAL A 198 -6.04 -9.30 -7.67
CA VAL A 198 -5.99 -8.20 -6.71
C VAL A 198 -5.15 -8.64 -5.52
N HIS A 199 -4.30 -7.74 -5.05
CA HIS A 199 -3.43 -7.91 -3.89
C HIS A 199 -3.58 -6.71 -2.96
N CYS A 200 -3.49 -6.93 -1.65
CA CYS A 200 -3.49 -5.87 -0.65
C CYS A 200 -2.35 -6.10 0.33
N ALA A 201 -1.41 -5.15 0.39
CA ALA A 201 -0.32 -5.18 1.35
C ALA A 201 -0.67 -4.37 2.60
N PHE A 202 -0.28 -4.89 3.75
CA PHE A 202 -0.52 -4.30 5.07
C PHE A 202 0.83 -4.08 5.78
N PRO A 203 1.71 -3.21 5.24
CA PRO A 203 2.95 -2.93 5.93
C PRO A 203 2.69 -2.35 7.32
N ASN A 204 3.49 -2.79 8.28
CA ASN A 204 3.61 -2.16 9.58
C ASN A 204 4.54 -0.93 9.47
N THR A 205 5.06 -0.44 10.57
CA THR A 205 6.01 0.69 10.59
C THR A 205 7.30 0.31 9.86
N PHE A 206 7.73 1.16 8.94
CA PHE A 206 9.01 1.04 8.22
C PHE A 206 9.68 2.41 8.06
N MET A 207 10.99 2.41 7.93
CA MET A 207 11.79 3.62 7.91
C MET A 207 11.66 4.36 6.58
N THR A 208 11.25 5.63 6.63
CA THR A 208 11.17 6.58 5.51
C THR A 208 11.36 7.98 6.04
N GLU A 209 11.64 8.95 5.16
CA GLU A 209 11.60 10.38 5.53
C GLU A 209 10.22 10.77 6.09
N ALA A 210 9.13 10.29 5.48
CA ALA A 210 7.78 10.55 5.98
C ALA A 210 7.58 10.02 7.41
N PHE A 211 8.11 8.84 7.76
CA PHE A 211 8.07 8.34 9.13
C PHE A 211 8.84 9.23 10.09
N ILE A 212 10.02 9.73 9.69
CA ILE A 212 10.82 10.67 10.51
C ILE A 212 10.05 11.98 10.75
N ASP A 213 9.37 12.49 9.72
CA ASP A 213 8.54 13.68 9.83
C ASP A 213 7.30 13.45 10.72
N GLU A 214 6.68 12.29 10.63
CA GLU A 214 5.57 11.88 11.52
C GLU A 214 5.97 11.89 12.99
N GLN A 215 7.18 11.47 13.33
CA GLN A 215 7.66 11.45 14.72
C GLN A 215 7.70 12.87 15.36
N LYS A 216 7.76 13.93 14.55
CA LYS A 216 7.79 15.33 15.06
C LYS A 216 6.46 15.78 15.64
N THR A 217 5.33 15.29 15.08
CA THR A 217 3.96 15.72 15.41
C THR A 217 3.09 14.62 16.01
N LYS A 218 3.56 13.37 15.96
CA LYS A 218 2.82 12.21 16.47
C LYS A 218 2.61 12.31 17.98
N PRO A 219 1.37 12.14 18.48
CA PRO A 219 1.09 12.15 19.92
C PRO A 219 1.93 11.11 20.68
N GLU A 220 2.39 11.46 21.86
CA GLU A 220 3.24 10.58 22.70
C GLU A 220 2.53 9.26 23.07
N LEU A 221 1.22 9.30 23.28
CA LEU A 221 0.43 8.08 23.50
C LEU A 221 0.50 7.15 22.29
N THR A 222 0.39 7.70 21.10
CA THR A 222 0.48 6.95 19.83
C THR A 222 1.86 6.29 19.70
N LYS A 223 2.93 7.06 19.92
CA LYS A 223 4.32 6.53 19.89
C LYS A 223 4.50 5.38 20.88
N ARG A 224 3.98 5.50 22.09
CA ARG A 224 4.08 4.46 23.13
C ARG A 224 3.33 3.18 22.76
N ILE A 225 2.13 3.30 22.17
CA ILE A 225 1.35 2.14 21.73
C ILE A 225 2.05 1.43 20.57
N GLU A 226 2.67 2.17 19.65
CA GLU A 226 3.43 1.63 18.53
C GLU A 226 4.86 1.21 18.89
N SER A 227 5.31 1.44 20.13
CA SER A 227 6.70 1.23 20.54
C SER A 227 7.71 2.03 19.71
N SER A 228 7.30 3.25 19.30
CA SER A 228 8.09 4.20 18.50
C SER A 228 8.50 5.47 19.30
N ASP A 229 8.48 5.41 20.63
CA ASP A 229 8.80 6.50 21.57
C ASP A 229 10.28 6.61 21.92
N GLY A 230 11.14 5.83 21.27
CA GLY A 230 12.58 5.84 21.48
C GLY A 230 13.35 6.86 20.63
N PRO A 231 14.67 7.08 20.91
CA PRO A 231 15.53 7.87 20.05
C PRO A 231 15.55 7.35 18.61
N LEU A 232 15.63 8.26 17.63
CA LEU A 232 15.59 7.93 16.21
C LEU A 232 16.64 6.88 15.80
N GLU A 233 17.86 6.99 16.32
CA GLU A 233 18.96 6.06 16.07
C GLU A 233 18.60 4.62 16.48
N LYS A 234 17.93 4.48 17.63
CA LYS A 234 17.45 3.18 18.13
C LYS A 234 16.29 2.66 17.30
N LEU A 235 15.43 3.53 16.81
CA LEU A 235 14.33 3.15 15.90
C LEU A 235 14.87 2.71 14.56
N GLN A 236 15.86 3.38 14.00
CA GLN A 236 16.51 3.00 12.74
C GLN A 236 17.14 1.61 12.76
N SER A 237 17.63 1.16 13.91
CA SER A 237 18.18 -0.20 14.06
C SER A 237 17.14 -1.31 14.21
N LYS A 238 15.89 -0.97 14.55
CA LYS A 238 14.81 -1.94 14.81
C LYS A 238 13.75 -1.99 13.71
N ILE A 239 13.48 -0.85 13.10
CA ILE A 239 12.41 -0.70 12.10
C ILE A 239 12.98 -1.08 10.73
N PRO A 240 12.31 -1.95 9.95
CA PRO A 240 12.79 -2.35 8.63
C PRO A 240 12.84 -1.17 7.67
N SER A 241 13.74 -1.22 6.70
CA SER A 241 13.84 -0.20 5.66
C SER A 241 12.72 -0.33 4.63
N ALA A 242 12.47 0.75 3.86
CA ALA A 242 11.50 0.75 2.77
C ALA A 242 11.88 -0.27 1.67
N GLU A 243 13.18 -0.45 1.41
CA GLU A 243 13.71 -1.41 0.44
C GLU A 243 13.38 -2.85 0.83
N PHE A 244 13.55 -3.19 2.12
CA PHE A 244 13.19 -4.51 2.63
C PHE A 244 11.69 -4.80 2.45
N ILE A 245 10.83 -3.83 2.79
CA ILE A 245 9.38 -3.94 2.63
C ILE A 245 9.00 -4.05 1.16
N ALA A 246 9.63 -3.26 0.28
CA ALA A 246 9.41 -3.31 -1.16
C ALA A 246 9.75 -4.69 -1.75
N GLU A 247 10.93 -5.22 -1.43
CA GLU A 247 11.37 -6.57 -1.82
C GLU A 247 10.37 -7.64 -1.37
N TYR A 248 9.92 -7.53 -0.12
CA TYR A 248 8.96 -8.46 0.46
C TYR A 248 7.63 -8.41 -0.28
N ILE A 249 7.08 -7.20 -0.51
CA ILE A 249 5.82 -7.01 -1.23
C ILE A 249 5.90 -7.58 -2.65
N VAL A 250 6.91 -7.20 -3.42
CA VAL A 250 7.10 -7.69 -4.79
C VAL A 250 7.17 -9.21 -4.81
N LYS A 251 7.95 -9.83 -3.91
CA LYS A 251 8.08 -11.28 -3.79
C LYS A 251 6.75 -11.97 -3.48
N ARG A 252 5.94 -11.42 -2.58
CA ARG A 252 4.66 -12.04 -2.18
C ARG A 252 3.57 -11.87 -3.24
N VAL A 253 3.48 -10.67 -3.85
CA VAL A 253 2.59 -10.40 -4.99
C VAL A 253 2.85 -11.39 -6.12
N THR A 254 4.12 -11.64 -6.43
CA THR A 254 4.49 -12.60 -7.48
C THR A 254 4.10 -14.04 -7.16
N LYS A 255 4.09 -14.43 -5.88
CA LYS A 255 3.58 -15.72 -5.45
C LYS A 255 2.05 -15.83 -5.55
N GLY A 256 1.36 -14.71 -5.79
CA GLY A 256 -0.09 -14.66 -5.93
C GLY A 256 -0.83 -14.46 -4.61
N ASP A 257 -0.15 -14.06 -3.54
CA ASP A 257 -0.79 -13.83 -2.25
C ASP A 257 -1.73 -12.62 -2.33
N PHE A 258 -2.97 -12.77 -1.91
CA PHE A 258 -3.91 -11.66 -1.79
C PHE A 258 -3.47 -10.69 -0.69
N ALA A 259 -3.29 -11.20 0.52
CA ALA A 259 -2.83 -10.42 1.66
C ALA A 259 -1.32 -10.53 1.83
N VAL A 260 -0.64 -9.39 1.80
CA VAL A 260 0.80 -9.30 2.05
C VAL A 260 1.02 -8.65 3.40
N VAL A 261 1.42 -9.45 4.39
CA VAL A 261 1.76 -9.03 5.75
C VAL A 261 3.25 -9.31 5.98
N SER A 262 3.99 -8.31 6.46
CA SER A 262 5.45 -8.31 6.44
C SER A 262 6.13 -8.78 7.73
N ASP A 263 5.35 -8.94 8.81
CA ASP A 263 5.85 -9.25 10.15
C ASP A 263 4.82 -10.06 10.96
N PHE A 264 5.30 -10.67 12.03
CA PHE A 264 4.47 -11.55 12.88
C PHE A 264 3.30 -10.80 13.55
N ASP A 265 3.52 -9.57 14.00
CA ASP A 265 2.46 -8.80 14.67
C ASP A 265 1.31 -8.52 13.69
N THR A 266 1.64 -8.12 12.46
CA THR A 266 0.66 -7.91 11.40
C THR A 266 0.00 -9.24 10.96
N GLU A 267 0.69 -10.38 11.04
CA GLU A 267 0.09 -11.70 10.81
C GLU A 267 -0.99 -12.04 11.84
N VAL A 268 -0.72 -11.76 13.10
CA VAL A 268 -1.69 -11.94 14.20
C VAL A 268 -2.90 -11.01 14.01
N LEU A 269 -2.65 -9.74 13.69
CA LEU A 269 -3.72 -8.77 13.41
C LEU A 269 -4.58 -9.20 12.23
N TRP A 270 -3.95 -9.61 11.13
CA TRP A 270 -4.63 -10.09 9.93
C TRP A 270 -5.52 -11.30 10.24
N SER A 271 -4.99 -12.31 10.92
CA SER A 271 -5.71 -13.54 11.24
C SER A 271 -6.96 -13.30 12.07
N ASN A 272 -6.98 -12.24 12.90
CA ASN A 272 -8.13 -11.87 13.72
C ASN A 272 -9.17 -11.02 12.98
N MET A 273 -8.77 -10.32 11.92
CA MET A 273 -9.59 -9.34 11.19
C MET A 273 -10.00 -9.84 9.80
N LEU A 274 -9.98 -11.15 9.56
CA LEU A 274 -10.20 -11.72 8.22
C LEU A 274 -11.56 -11.34 7.62
N GLY A 275 -12.65 -11.52 8.36
CA GLY A 275 -14.00 -11.27 7.82
C GLY A 275 -14.25 -12.03 6.51
N SER A 276 -14.55 -11.30 5.44
CA SER A 276 -14.73 -11.82 4.07
C SER A 276 -13.43 -12.07 3.32
N SER A 277 -12.29 -11.66 3.88
CA SER A 277 -10.97 -11.86 3.25
C SER A 277 -10.59 -13.35 3.22
N PRO A 278 -9.86 -13.80 2.21
CA PRO A 278 -9.44 -15.20 2.12
C PRO A 278 -8.38 -15.52 3.19
N LYS A 279 -8.52 -16.67 3.82
CA LYS A 279 -7.46 -17.22 4.67
C LYS A 279 -6.26 -17.64 3.83
N ARG A 280 -5.06 -17.58 4.41
CA ARG A 280 -3.82 -17.98 3.74
C ARG A 280 -3.68 -19.52 3.72
N GLY A 281 -3.18 -20.05 2.64
CA GLY A 281 -3.03 -21.49 2.45
C GLY A 281 -4.33 -22.24 2.70
N PHE A 282 -4.29 -23.27 3.53
CA PHE A 282 -5.48 -24.04 3.93
C PHE A 282 -6.32 -23.39 5.04
N GLY A 283 -5.93 -22.19 5.50
CA GLY A 283 -6.64 -21.42 6.53
C GLY A 283 -6.46 -21.93 7.96
N PHE A 284 -5.73 -23.01 8.19
CA PHE A 284 -5.53 -23.59 9.52
C PHE A 284 -4.75 -22.64 10.44
N VAL A 285 -3.62 -22.12 9.96
CA VAL A 285 -2.76 -21.19 10.73
C VAL A 285 -3.54 -19.92 11.08
N ASP A 286 -4.21 -19.32 10.11
CA ASP A 286 -5.02 -18.11 10.33
C ASP A 286 -6.16 -18.37 11.33
N SER A 287 -6.79 -19.54 11.30
CA SER A 287 -7.84 -19.90 12.26
C SER A 287 -7.29 -20.08 13.67
N MET A 288 -6.14 -20.74 13.82
CA MET A 288 -5.50 -20.92 15.13
C MET A 288 -4.98 -19.61 15.71
N LEU A 289 -4.32 -18.79 14.91
CA LEU A 289 -3.86 -17.46 15.33
C LEU A 289 -5.04 -16.55 15.69
N GLY A 290 -6.11 -16.56 14.89
CA GLY A 290 -7.32 -15.79 15.17
C GLY A 290 -7.96 -16.19 16.49
N LEU A 291 -8.05 -17.49 16.78
CA LEU A 291 -8.58 -18.01 18.04
C LEU A 291 -7.69 -17.59 19.24
N LEU A 292 -6.39 -17.86 19.16
CA LEU A 292 -5.45 -17.55 20.23
C LEU A 292 -5.35 -16.03 20.49
N SER A 293 -5.25 -15.22 19.44
CA SER A 293 -5.19 -13.77 19.58
C SER A 293 -6.48 -13.18 20.15
N GLY A 294 -7.64 -13.72 19.75
CA GLY A 294 -8.94 -13.30 20.27
C GLY A 294 -9.08 -13.50 21.78
N PHE A 295 -8.58 -14.62 22.29
CA PHE A 295 -8.70 -14.97 23.72
C PHE A 295 -7.54 -14.46 24.59
N LEU A 296 -6.32 -14.37 24.05
CA LEU A 296 -5.13 -14.06 24.84
C LEU A 296 -4.59 -12.64 24.57
N VAL A 297 -4.43 -12.27 23.33
CA VAL A 297 -3.74 -11.03 22.94
C VAL A 297 -4.69 -9.83 23.07
N TRP A 298 -5.85 -9.89 22.42
CA TRP A 298 -6.79 -8.76 22.39
C TRP A 298 -7.34 -8.33 23.75
N PRO A 299 -7.69 -9.21 24.71
CA PRO A 299 -8.09 -8.76 26.03
C PRO A 299 -7.01 -7.94 26.74
N VAL A 300 -5.74 -8.39 26.64
CA VAL A 300 -4.60 -7.70 27.26
C VAL A 300 -4.35 -6.34 26.58
N LEU A 301 -4.30 -6.31 25.24
CA LEU A 301 -4.09 -5.07 24.50
C LEU A 301 -5.20 -4.06 24.74
N ARG A 302 -6.48 -4.48 24.70
CA ARG A 302 -7.63 -3.59 24.97
C ARG A 302 -7.53 -2.99 26.37
N TYR A 303 -7.27 -3.81 27.38
CA TYR A 303 -7.10 -3.35 28.75
C TYR A 303 -5.95 -2.35 28.89
N THR A 304 -4.79 -2.70 28.36
CA THR A 304 -3.57 -1.88 28.44
C THR A 304 -3.77 -0.53 27.72
N TRP A 305 -4.28 -0.55 26.50
CA TRP A 305 -4.50 0.68 25.71
C TRP A 305 -5.58 1.58 26.33
N THR A 306 -6.69 1.00 26.81
CA THR A 306 -7.71 1.75 27.55
C THR A 306 -7.10 2.43 28.78
N ARG A 307 -6.29 1.70 29.55
CA ARG A 307 -5.59 2.26 30.70
C ARG A 307 -4.62 3.38 30.33
N MET A 308 -3.87 3.23 29.24
CA MET A 308 -2.98 4.28 28.73
C MET A 308 -3.77 5.53 28.30
N CYS A 309 -4.90 5.37 27.63
CA CYS A 309 -5.78 6.49 27.25
C CYS A 309 -6.32 7.24 28.48
N THR A 310 -6.79 6.52 29.51
CA THR A 310 -7.31 7.15 30.75
C THR A 310 -6.24 7.84 31.59
N GLN A 311 -4.96 7.45 31.43
CA GLN A 311 -3.84 8.12 32.12
C GLN A 311 -3.46 9.46 31.49
N VAL A 312 -3.75 9.68 30.22
CA VAL A 312 -3.54 10.97 29.55
C VAL A 312 -4.46 12.02 30.16
N GLN A 313 -5.73 11.71 30.39
CA GLN A 313 -6.71 12.64 31.03
C GLN A 313 -6.27 13.13 32.41
N LYS A 314 -5.54 12.31 33.20
CA LYS A 314 -5.11 12.67 34.57
C LYS A 314 -3.87 13.55 34.61
N LYS A 315 -3.17 13.77 33.51
CA LYS A 315 -1.98 14.65 33.45
C LYS A 315 -2.35 16.08 33.03
N ASP A 316 -3.49 16.24 32.38
CA ASP A 316 -3.98 17.53 31.87
C ASP A 316 -5.01 18.19 32.76
N THR A 317 -5.33 17.58 33.96
CA THR A 317 -6.11 18.12 35.06
C THR A 317 -5.24 18.35 36.31
#